data_247821c2e84b279aebe52306f357ebf3
#
_entry.id   247821c2e84b279aebe52306f357ebf3
#
_cell.length_a   1.000
_cell.length_b   1.000
_cell.length_c   1.000
_cell.angle_alpha   90.00
_cell.angle_beta   90.00
_cell.angle_gamma   90.00
#
_symmetry.space_group_name_H-M   'P 1'
#
loop_
_entity.id
_entity.type
_entity.pdbx_description
1 polymer ?
#
loop_
_entity_poly.entity_id
_entity_poly.type
_entity_poly.pdbx_seq_one_letter_code
_entity_poly.pdbx_strand_id
1 'polypeptide(L)'
;LDALVPNAPGWEFESLSQSAKEAISRGEPQAALDRLHTFMVKFVRELCKTHGIDTANKPLHSLFGEYIRFLRDNNLIESKMTGAILKACNSTMEAFNDVRNNQSLAHDNDVLNQQEAYFIASHVAALVQFLRSVEKIEAPDAKSIQAGSVEEAVV
;
A
#
# COMPACT_ATOMS: atom_id res chain seq x y z
N LEU A 1 -13.80 7.99 -24.08
CA LEU A 1 -13.62 9.16 -23.20
C LEU A 1 -13.42 8.71 -21.78
N ASP A 2 -12.42 7.87 -21.59
CA ASP A 2 -12.07 7.45 -20.27
C ASP A 2 -11.23 8.53 -19.65
N ALA A 3 -11.88 9.30 -18.80
CA ALA A 3 -11.21 10.17 -17.89
C ALA A 3 -10.11 9.33 -17.23
N LEU A 4 -8.91 9.66 -17.57
CA LEU A 4 -7.70 9.23 -16.89
C LEU A 4 -8.01 9.14 -15.41
N VAL A 5 -7.91 7.95 -14.89
CA VAL A 5 -8.32 7.62 -13.55
C VAL A 5 -7.32 8.19 -12.55
N PRO A 6 -7.51 9.43 -12.07
CA PRO A 6 -6.64 9.99 -11.05
C PRO A 6 -6.73 9.23 -9.72
N ASN A 7 -7.59 8.19 -9.68
CA ASN A 7 -7.94 7.46 -8.47
C ASN A 7 -7.71 5.95 -8.58
N ALA A 8 -6.86 5.49 -9.51
CA ALA A 8 -6.49 4.08 -9.52
C ALA A 8 -5.85 3.69 -8.18
N PRO A 9 -6.22 2.54 -7.59
CA PRO A 9 -5.62 2.10 -6.34
C PRO A 9 -4.09 2.08 -6.43
N GLY A 10 -3.43 2.69 -5.46
CA GLY A 10 -1.97 2.73 -5.41
C GLY A 10 -1.27 3.78 -6.25
N TRP A 11 -2.01 4.67 -6.94
CA TRP A 11 -1.45 5.74 -7.75
C TRP A 11 -0.43 6.63 -7.00
N GLU A 12 -0.74 6.96 -5.75
CA GLU A 12 0.10 7.84 -4.93
C GLU A 12 1.29 7.13 -4.27
N PHE A 13 1.46 5.84 -4.55
CA PHE A 13 2.40 5.02 -3.78
C PHE A 13 3.86 5.42 -3.99
N GLU A 14 4.27 5.76 -5.20
CA GLU A 14 5.67 6.14 -5.48
C GLU A 14 6.05 7.40 -4.71
N SER A 15 5.19 8.42 -4.72
CA SER A 15 5.38 9.65 -3.98
C SER A 15 5.42 9.40 -2.47
N LEU A 16 4.51 8.56 -1.97
CA LEU A 16 4.46 8.19 -0.57
C LEU A 16 5.68 7.38 -0.14
N SER A 17 6.10 6.43 -0.95
CA SER A 17 7.30 5.61 -0.69
C SER A 17 8.55 6.47 -0.60
N GLN A 18 8.70 7.44 -1.49
CA GLN A 18 9.80 8.38 -1.44
C GLN A 18 9.75 9.26 -0.18
N SER A 19 8.59 9.80 0.14
CA SER A 19 8.36 10.59 1.36
C SER A 19 8.66 9.79 2.63
N ALA A 20 8.27 8.51 2.66
CA ALA A 20 8.57 7.62 3.79
C ALA A 20 10.07 7.39 3.94
N LYS A 21 10.79 7.11 2.86
CA LYS A 21 12.25 6.94 2.88
C LYS A 21 12.97 8.20 3.37
N GLU A 22 12.53 9.36 2.93
CA GLU A 22 13.08 10.65 3.38
C GLU A 22 12.83 10.87 4.88
N ALA A 23 11.64 10.55 5.38
CA ALA A 23 11.33 10.63 6.81
C ALA A 23 12.23 9.70 7.63
N ILE A 24 12.45 8.46 7.18
CA ILE A 24 13.34 7.51 7.84
C ILE A 24 14.77 8.07 7.86
N SER A 25 15.26 8.64 6.76
CA SER A 25 16.61 9.20 6.68
C SER A 25 16.81 10.41 7.58
N ARG A 26 15.75 11.14 7.90
CA ARG A 26 15.77 12.26 8.86
C ARG A 26 15.62 11.83 10.32
N GLY A 27 15.53 10.53 10.60
CA GLY A 27 15.33 10.00 11.94
C GLY A 27 13.86 10.06 12.41
N GLU A 28 12.92 10.05 11.50
CA GLU A 28 11.48 10.06 11.76
C GLU A 28 10.82 8.75 11.30
N PRO A 29 11.28 7.56 11.76
CA PRO A 29 10.75 6.28 11.26
C PRO A 29 9.28 6.07 11.60
N GLN A 30 8.82 6.58 12.74
CA GLN A 30 7.43 6.43 13.18
C GLN A 30 6.47 7.14 12.21
N ALA A 31 6.80 8.38 11.82
CA ALA A 31 6.00 9.14 10.87
C ALA A 31 5.92 8.44 9.50
N ALA A 32 7.01 7.83 9.06
CA ALA A 32 7.05 7.05 7.83
C ALA A 32 6.10 5.84 7.88
N LEU A 33 6.16 5.08 8.98
CA LEU A 33 5.32 3.89 9.15
C LEU A 33 3.84 4.25 9.27
N ASP A 34 3.50 5.32 9.96
CA ASP A 34 2.11 5.80 10.04
C ASP A 34 1.53 6.15 8.66
N ARG A 35 2.32 6.79 7.82
CA ARG A 35 1.91 7.12 6.44
C ARG A 35 1.72 5.86 5.61
N LEU A 36 2.63 4.90 5.70
CA LEU A 36 2.53 3.62 4.99
C LEU A 36 1.30 2.83 5.45
N HIS A 37 1.04 2.79 6.74
CA HIS A 37 -0.16 2.14 7.29
C HIS A 37 -1.43 2.78 6.76
N THR A 38 -1.54 4.10 6.82
CA THR A 38 -2.70 4.84 6.30
C THR A 38 -2.91 4.56 4.81
N PHE A 39 -1.84 4.53 4.04
CA PHE A 39 -1.89 4.17 2.63
C PHE A 39 -2.40 2.73 2.44
N MET A 40 -1.85 1.76 3.17
CA MET A 40 -2.25 0.36 3.04
C MET A 40 -3.72 0.13 3.36
N VAL A 41 -4.24 0.79 4.39
CA VAL A 41 -5.68 0.73 4.72
C VAL A 41 -6.52 1.22 3.54
N LYS A 42 -6.19 2.37 2.98
CA LYS A 42 -6.91 2.93 1.82
C LYS A 42 -6.79 2.02 0.60
N PHE A 43 -5.59 1.58 0.29
CA PHE A 43 -5.28 0.75 -0.87
C PHE A 43 -6.04 -0.58 -0.86
N VAL A 44 -5.95 -1.31 0.25
CA VAL A 44 -6.64 -2.60 0.39
C VAL A 44 -8.16 -2.42 0.36
N ARG A 45 -8.70 -1.36 0.97
CA ARG A 45 -10.14 -1.06 0.89
C ARG A 45 -10.60 -0.78 -0.53
N GLU A 46 -9.83 -0.03 -1.29
CA GLU A 46 -10.14 0.26 -2.69
C GLU A 46 -10.10 -1.00 -3.55
N LEU A 47 -9.09 -1.87 -3.36
CA LEU A 47 -9.03 -3.16 -4.04
C LEU A 47 -10.24 -4.04 -3.70
N CYS A 48 -10.60 -4.13 -2.44
CA CYS A 48 -11.79 -4.87 -2.00
C CYS A 48 -13.07 -4.34 -2.64
N LYS A 49 -13.26 -3.02 -2.66
CA LYS A 49 -14.43 -2.39 -3.28
C LYS A 49 -14.51 -2.67 -4.78
N THR A 50 -13.39 -2.65 -5.48
CA THR A 50 -13.31 -2.95 -6.91
C THR A 50 -13.86 -4.35 -7.21
N HIS A 51 -13.69 -5.29 -6.29
CA HIS A 51 -14.14 -6.68 -6.44
C HIS A 51 -15.43 -7.00 -5.69
N GLY A 52 -16.14 -6.01 -5.21
CA GLY A 52 -17.43 -6.20 -4.53
C GLY A 52 -17.30 -6.82 -3.12
N ILE A 53 -16.14 -6.77 -2.51
CA ILE A 53 -15.92 -7.22 -1.14
C ILE A 53 -16.41 -6.14 -0.17
N ASP A 54 -17.30 -6.50 0.77
CA ASP A 54 -17.78 -5.57 1.78
C ASP A 54 -16.65 -5.14 2.73
N THR A 55 -16.49 -3.83 2.85
CA THR A 55 -15.41 -3.23 3.65
C THR A 55 -15.88 -2.63 4.97
N ALA A 56 -17.17 -2.65 5.25
CA ALA A 56 -17.76 -2.00 6.43
C ALA A 56 -17.29 -2.67 7.73
N ASN A 57 -16.78 -1.86 8.67
CA ASN A 57 -16.40 -2.28 10.02
C ASN A 57 -15.39 -3.44 10.09
N LYS A 58 -14.54 -3.57 9.08
CA LYS A 58 -13.51 -4.61 9.06
C LYS A 58 -12.12 -4.03 9.21
N PRO A 59 -11.26 -4.60 10.08
CA PRO A 59 -9.87 -4.20 10.19
C PRO A 59 -9.05 -4.61 8.96
N LEU A 60 -7.91 -3.97 8.78
CA LEU A 60 -7.05 -4.17 7.61
C LEU A 60 -6.70 -5.64 7.36
N HIS A 61 -6.30 -6.39 8.39
CA HIS A 61 -5.91 -7.80 8.23
C HIS A 61 -7.06 -8.69 7.76
N SER A 62 -8.29 -8.40 8.20
CA SER A 62 -9.48 -9.13 7.74
C SER A 62 -9.78 -8.85 6.27
N LEU A 63 -9.74 -7.59 5.87
CA LEU A 63 -9.92 -7.18 4.47
C LEU A 63 -8.85 -7.77 3.57
N PHE A 64 -7.60 -7.74 3.99
CA PHE A 64 -6.50 -8.31 3.25
C PHE A 64 -6.64 -9.83 3.11
N GLY A 65 -7.06 -10.53 4.15
CA GLY A 65 -7.36 -11.96 4.11
C GLY A 65 -8.47 -12.32 3.13
N GLU A 66 -9.56 -11.54 3.10
CA GLU A 66 -10.64 -11.71 2.13
C GLU A 66 -10.19 -11.44 0.70
N TYR A 67 -9.37 -10.42 0.52
CA TYR A 67 -8.80 -10.08 -0.78
C TYR A 67 -7.88 -11.20 -1.31
N ILE A 68 -7.00 -11.75 -0.48
CA ILE A 68 -6.15 -12.88 -0.86
C ILE A 68 -7.00 -14.09 -1.27
N ARG A 69 -8.07 -14.36 -0.53
CA ARG A 69 -9.00 -15.43 -0.88
C ARG A 69 -9.63 -15.19 -2.24
N PHE A 70 -10.05 -13.97 -2.52
CA PHE A 70 -10.58 -13.56 -3.81
C PHE A 70 -9.56 -13.83 -4.94
N LEU A 71 -8.30 -13.41 -4.77
CA LEU A 71 -7.24 -13.66 -5.76
C LEU A 71 -7.05 -15.13 -6.05
N ARG A 72 -7.12 -15.96 -5.01
CA ARG A 72 -6.97 -17.41 -5.13
C ARG A 72 -8.15 -18.06 -5.83
N ASP A 73 -9.35 -17.71 -5.43
CA ASP A 73 -10.59 -18.29 -5.98
C ASP A 73 -10.81 -17.91 -7.44
N ASN A 74 -10.25 -16.79 -7.88
CA ASN A 74 -10.32 -16.32 -9.27
C ASN A 74 -9.07 -16.65 -10.10
N ASN A 75 -8.19 -17.50 -9.59
CA ASN A 75 -6.96 -17.94 -10.26
C ASN A 75 -6.04 -16.78 -10.69
N LEU A 76 -6.03 -15.69 -9.94
CA LEU A 76 -5.15 -14.54 -10.18
C LEU A 76 -3.75 -14.75 -9.58
N ILE A 77 -3.61 -15.74 -8.69
CA ILE A 77 -2.34 -16.23 -8.19
C ILE A 77 -2.27 -17.74 -8.46
N GLU A 78 -1.21 -18.17 -9.11
CA GLU A 78 -1.05 -19.55 -9.58
C GLU A 78 -0.23 -20.42 -8.63
N SER A 79 0.78 -19.83 -8.02
CA SER A 79 1.74 -20.53 -7.16
C SER A 79 1.24 -20.68 -5.73
N LYS A 80 1.33 -21.89 -5.20
CA LYS A 80 1.12 -22.14 -3.77
C LYS A 80 2.07 -21.33 -2.89
N MET A 81 3.30 -21.14 -3.36
CA MET A 81 4.30 -20.33 -2.68
C MET A 81 3.85 -18.87 -2.58
N THR A 82 3.38 -18.28 -3.67
CA THR A 82 2.84 -16.92 -3.68
C THR A 82 1.69 -16.77 -2.69
N GLY A 83 0.75 -17.72 -2.68
CA GLY A 83 -0.34 -17.75 -1.72
C GLY A 83 0.13 -17.80 -0.27
N ALA A 84 1.16 -18.61 0.03
CA ALA A 84 1.75 -18.69 1.35
C ALA A 84 2.45 -17.39 1.77
N ILE A 85 3.17 -16.75 0.87
CA ILE A 85 3.83 -15.45 1.13
C ILE A 85 2.79 -14.36 1.40
N LEU A 86 1.74 -14.28 0.60
CA LEU A 86 0.66 -13.31 0.81
C LEU A 86 -0.05 -13.54 2.14
N LYS A 87 -0.27 -14.78 2.51
CA LYS A 87 -0.83 -15.13 3.82
C LYS A 87 0.08 -14.69 4.97
N ALA A 88 1.40 -14.83 4.81
CA ALA A 88 2.38 -14.32 5.77
C ALA A 88 2.35 -12.78 5.84
N CYS A 89 2.15 -12.09 4.71
CA CYS A 89 1.97 -10.64 4.67
C CYS A 89 0.75 -10.18 5.48
N ASN A 90 -0.26 -11.01 5.64
CA ASN A 90 -1.42 -10.68 6.48
C ASN A 90 -1.02 -10.48 7.94
N SER A 91 -0.09 -11.27 8.46
CA SER A 91 0.46 -11.07 9.80
C SER A 91 1.21 -9.74 9.92
N THR A 92 1.86 -9.30 8.86
CA THR A 92 2.48 -7.96 8.80
C THR A 92 1.43 -6.86 8.92
N MET A 93 0.29 -7.00 8.24
CA MET A 93 -0.82 -6.03 8.34
C MET A 93 -1.42 -5.98 9.75
N GLU A 94 -1.51 -7.12 10.41
CA GLU A 94 -1.93 -7.21 11.81
C GLU A 94 -0.94 -6.50 12.74
N ALA A 95 0.36 -6.73 12.56
CA ALA A 95 1.41 -6.07 13.33
C ALA A 95 1.39 -4.54 13.16
N PHE A 96 1.16 -4.04 11.96
CA PHE A 96 0.96 -2.61 11.74
C PHE A 96 -0.18 -2.04 12.57
N ASN A 97 -1.28 -2.76 12.65
CA ASN A 97 -2.46 -2.33 13.40
C ASN A 97 -2.18 -2.28 14.90
N ASP A 98 -1.48 -3.27 15.43
CA ASP A 98 -1.10 -3.36 16.84
C ASP A 98 -0.14 -2.24 17.25
N VAL A 99 0.85 -1.96 16.42
CA VAL A 99 1.80 -0.87 16.65
C VAL A 99 1.08 0.47 16.76
N ARG A 100 0.13 0.75 15.86
CA ARG A 100 -0.65 1.97 15.87
C ARG A 100 -1.53 2.10 17.13
N ASN A 101 -2.17 1.01 17.53
CA ASN A 101 -3.12 1.03 18.65
C ASN A 101 -2.43 1.06 20.01
N ASN A 102 -1.28 0.43 20.16
CA ASN A 102 -0.61 0.23 21.44
C ASN A 102 0.55 1.19 21.70
N GLN A 103 1.12 1.80 20.67
CA GLN A 103 2.32 2.64 20.81
C GLN A 103 2.06 4.15 20.84
N SER A 104 0.86 4.60 20.52
CA SER A 104 0.52 6.03 20.55
C SER A 104 0.50 6.62 21.98
N LEU A 105 0.53 5.78 23.00
CA LEU A 105 0.43 6.16 24.40
C LEU A 105 1.62 5.76 25.28
N ALA A 106 2.58 4.99 24.77
CA ALA A 106 3.72 4.52 25.53
C ALA A 106 5.01 5.24 25.09
N HIS A 107 5.48 6.14 25.92
CA HIS A 107 6.75 6.86 25.73
C HIS A 107 8.00 5.98 25.86
N ASP A 108 7.89 4.70 26.11
CA ASP A 108 8.99 3.78 26.44
C ASP A 108 9.18 2.65 25.41
N ASN A 109 8.61 2.75 24.22
CA ASN A 109 8.90 1.76 23.20
C ASN A 109 10.18 2.10 22.46
N ASP A 110 11.05 1.09 22.34
CA ASP A 110 12.24 1.14 21.54
C ASP A 110 11.89 1.73 20.17
N VAL A 111 12.43 2.91 19.93
CA VAL A 111 12.29 3.57 18.64
C VAL A 111 12.81 2.62 17.59
N LEU A 112 11.96 2.23 16.65
CA LEU A 112 12.38 1.46 15.49
C LEU A 112 13.64 2.11 14.92
N ASN A 113 14.72 1.34 14.85
CA ASN A 113 15.92 1.87 14.25
C ASN A 113 15.70 2.06 12.74
N GLN A 114 16.57 2.82 12.14
CA GLN A 114 16.50 3.17 10.73
C GLN A 114 16.49 1.93 9.82
N GLN A 115 17.27 0.91 10.16
CA GLN A 115 17.38 -0.31 9.38
C GLN A 115 16.07 -1.12 9.40
N GLU A 116 15.45 -1.25 10.56
CA GLU A 116 14.14 -1.92 10.71
C GLU A 116 13.05 -1.19 9.95
N ALA A 117 13.03 0.14 10.05
CA ALA A 117 12.06 0.96 9.31
C ALA A 117 12.23 0.81 7.79
N TYR A 118 13.45 0.79 7.27
CA TYR A 118 13.70 0.53 5.85
C TYR A 118 13.28 -0.87 5.42
N PHE A 119 13.50 -1.86 6.26
CA PHE A 119 13.06 -3.22 5.98
C PHE A 119 11.54 -3.29 5.84
N ILE A 120 10.81 -2.71 6.79
CA ILE A 120 9.34 -2.68 6.76
C ILE A 120 8.84 -1.92 5.53
N ALA A 121 9.39 -0.74 5.27
CA ALA A 121 9.01 0.07 4.10
C ALA A 121 9.26 -0.68 2.78
N SER A 122 10.39 -1.37 2.66
CA SER A 122 10.71 -2.16 1.48
C SER A 122 9.77 -3.35 1.30
N HIS A 123 9.39 -4.00 2.39
CA HIS A 123 8.42 -5.11 2.36
C HIS A 123 7.05 -4.64 1.88
N VAL A 124 6.56 -3.51 2.40
CA VAL A 124 5.30 -2.90 1.95
C VAL A 124 5.38 -2.51 0.48
N ALA A 125 6.50 -1.91 0.05
CA ALA A 125 6.70 -1.53 -1.35
C ALA A 125 6.63 -2.73 -2.30
N ALA A 126 7.29 -3.82 -1.96
CA ALA A 126 7.25 -5.05 -2.75
C ALA A 126 5.84 -5.62 -2.85
N LEU A 127 5.10 -5.63 -1.74
CA LEU A 127 3.72 -6.09 -1.71
C LEU A 127 2.81 -5.23 -2.60
N VAL A 128 2.88 -3.91 -2.49
CA VAL A 128 2.07 -3.00 -3.29
C VAL A 128 2.38 -3.16 -4.79
N GLN A 129 3.65 -3.24 -5.16
CA GLN A 129 4.06 -3.46 -6.55
C GLN A 129 3.50 -4.77 -7.10
N PHE A 130 3.55 -5.83 -6.31
CA PHE A 130 3.00 -7.12 -6.71
C PHE A 130 1.49 -7.06 -6.91
N LEU A 131 0.75 -6.48 -5.97
CA LEU A 131 -0.71 -6.36 -6.07
C LEU A 131 -1.13 -5.48 -7.25
N ARG A 132 -0.43 -4.39 -7.51
CA ARG A 132 -0.65 -3.55 -8.70
C ARG A 132 -0.43 -4.34 -9.98
N SER A 133 0.60 -5.16 -10.03
CA SER A 133 0.88 -6.04 -11.17
C SER A 133 -0.26 -7.05 -11.41
N VAL A 134 -0.76 -7.68 -10.36
CA VAL A 134 -1.88 -8.62 -10.43
C VAL A 134 -3.16 -7.92 -10.92
N GLU A 135 -3.42 -6.71 -10.44
CA GLU A 135 -4.58 -5.89 -10.81
C GLU A 135 -4.38 -5.15 -12.15
N LYS A 136 -3.21 -5.28 -12.77
CA LYS A 136 -2.85 -4.58 -14.01
C LYS A 136 -2.95 -3.05 -13.90
N ILE A 137 -2.64 -2.52 -12.73
CA ILE A 137 -2.56 -1.10 -12.49
C ILE A 137 -1.16 -0.63 -12.87
N GLU A 138 -1.04 0.14 -13.94
CA GLU A 138 0.22 0.73 -14.38
C GLU A 138 0.43 2.11 -13.76
N ALA A 139 1.68 2.44 -13.46
CA ALA A 139 2.04 3.81 -13.12
C ALA A 139 1.86 4.70 -14.35
N PRO A 140 1.41 5.96 -14.18
CA PRO A 140 1.32 6.88 -15.30
C PRO A 140 2.70 7.09 -15.92
N ASP A 141 2.79 6.96 -17.22
CA ASP A 141 4.00 7.32 -17.95
C ASP A 141 4.33 8.80 -17.70
N ALA A 142 5.59 9.07 -17.34
CA ALA A 142 6.08 10.44 -17.16
C ALA A 142 5.84 11.33 -18.39
N LYS A 143 5.65 10.73 -19.57
CA LYS A 143 5.30 11.40 -20.82
C LYS A 143 3.85 11.89 -20.87
N SER A 144 2.93 11.24 -20.19
CA SER A 144 1.52 11.68 -20.18
C SER A 144 1.29 12.87 -19.24
N ILE A 145 2.15 13.04 -18.24
CA ILE A 145 2.09 14.19 -17.33
C ILE A 145 2.60 15.47 -18.02
N GLN A 146 3.57 15.36 -18.92
CA GLN A 146 4.09 16.51 -19.70
C GLN A 146 3.16 16.91 -20.86
N ALA A 147 2.39 16.00 -21.41
CA ALA A 147 1.44 16.33 -22.49
C ALA A 147 0.23 17.14 -22.00
N GLY A 148 -0.19 16.96 -20.73
CA GLY A 148 -1.28 17.74 -20.13
C GLY A 148 -0.92 19.18 -19.76
N SER A 149 0.36 19.51 -19.65
CA SER A 149 0.81 20.87 -19.28
C SER A 149 1.14 21.75 -20.49
N VAL A 150 1.12 21.21 -21.69
CA VAL A 150 1.45 21.98 -22.92
C VAL A 150 0.20 22.50 -23.65
N GLU A 151 -0.97 21.93 -23.37
CA GLU A 151 -2.21 22.36 -24.01
C GLU A 151 -2.90 23.58 -23.36
N GLU A 152 -2.48 23.99 -22.17
CA GLU A 152 -3.01 25.21 -21.51
C GLU A 152 -2.25 26.50 -21.88
N ALA A 153 -1.22 26.42 -22.69
CA ALA A 153 -0.38 27.59 -23.05
C ALA A 153 -0.68 28.18 -24.43
N VAL A 154 -1.75 27.76 -25.12
CA VAL A 154 -2.14 28.31 -26.44
C VAL A 154 -3.62 28.68 -26.42
N VAL A 155 -3.91 29.79 -25.79
CA VAL A 155 -5.05 30.66 -26.12
C VAL A 155 -4.58 32.09 -26.07
#